data_eb208aec04ce4bea75c8a94546a0a0c5
#
_entry.id   eb208aec04ce4bea75c8a94546a0a0c5
#
_cell.length_a   1.000
_cell.length_b   1.000
_cell.length_c   1.000
_cell.angle_alpha   90.00
_cell.angle_beta   90.00
_cell.angle_gamma   90.00
#
_symmetry.space_group_name_H-M   'P 1'
#
loop_
_entity.id
_entity.type
_entity.pdbx_description
1 polymer ?
#
loop_
_entity_poly.entity_id
_entity_poly.type
_entity_poly.pdbx_seq_one_letter_code
_entity_poly.pdbx_strand_id
1 'polypeptide(L)'
;MTTADVTLENQISILTDKIKTANHIDLKMVNKAVKFGKDAHQGQFRRNGDFYFIHPVRVAIKAIEYNLDTTTIITSLLHDAIEDSNSSDRKNVEEAIRDEFGKTIFDLVDALTKDKENQNLTLYKIFQIGNIDFRVILIKLLDRLDNLSDLAYLPRRKQRRICLETAGIYVEIAQGLGLLEIEEQLRDFVFQHLYPTRYQRIANELEQFRSSRSLAIEGIVESLKANIPDNLLLSIDPRFI
;
A
#
# COMPACT_ATOMS: atom_id res chain seq x y z
N MET A 1 -23.87 12.14 -7.71
CA MET A 1 -22.69 11.41 -7.23
C MET A 1 -22.80 9.98 -7.72
N THR A 2 -21.81 9.49 -8.45
CA THR A 2 -21.74 8.08 -8.87
C THR A 2 -21.27 7.21 -7.70
N THR A 3 -21.40 5.88 -7.81
CA THR A 3 -20.87 4.95 -6.80
C THR A 3 -19.34 5.13 -6.64
N ALA A 4 -18.63 5.39 -7.72
CA ALA A 4 -17.19 5.66 -7.71
C ALA A 4 -16.82 6.96 -6.96
N ASP A 5 -17.64 8.03 -7.10
CA ASP A 5 -17.45 9.28 -6.33
C ASP A 5 -17.56 9.02 -4.83
N VAL A 6 -18.60 8.26 -4.41
CA VAL A 6 -18.81 7.93 -2.99
C VAL A 6 -17.63 7.11 -2.44
N THR A 7 -17.08 6.19 -3.24
CA THR A 7 -15.95 5.35 -2.82
C THR A 7 -14.68 6.19 -2.64
N LEU A 8 -14.37 7.11 -3.57
CA LEU A 8 -13.20 7.99 -3.47
C LEU A 8 -13.29 8.92 -2.26
N GLU A 9 -14.42 9.60 -2.07
CA GLU A 9 -14.60 10.52 -0.94
C GLU A 9 -14.54 9.78 0.41
N ASN A 10 -15.04 8.54 0.48
CA ASN A 10 -14.91 7.71 1.67
C ASN A 10 -13.44 7.38 1.97
N GLN A 11 -12.62 7.00 0.96
CA GLN A 11 -11.19 6.74 1.15
C GLN A 11 -10.42 8.00 1.58
N ILE A 12 -10.75 9.16 1.02
CA ILE A 12 -10.16 10.44 1.43
C ILE A 12 -10.55 10.79 2.88
N SER A 13 -11.78 10.49 3.30
CA SER A 13 -12.22 10.67 4.69
C SER A 13 -11.40 9.79 5.64
N ILE A 14 -11.24 8.49 5.32
CA ILE A 14 -10.42 7.55 6.11
C ILE A 14 -8.98 8.06 6.22
N LEU A 15 -8.38 8.49 5.11
CA LEU A 15 -7.03 9.08 5.09
C LEU A 15 -6.95 10.27 6.05
N THR A 16 -7.91 11.20 5.95
CA THR A 16 -7.94 12.42 6.76
C THR A 16 -8.09 12.11 8.25
N ASP A 17 -8.94 11.15 8.62
CA ASP A 17 -9.17 10.79 10.01
C ASP A 17 -7.95 10.10 10.62
N LYS A 18 -7.27 9.23 9.86
CA LYS A 18 -5.99 8.64 10.29
C LYS A 18 -4.90 9.70 10.51
N ILE A 19 -4.80 10.72 9.63
CA ILE A 19 -3.84 11.81 9.79
C ILE A 19 -4.11 12.62 11.04
N LYS A 20 -5.38 12.92 11.37
CA LYS A 20 -5.73 13.65 12.59
C LYS A 20 -5.28 12.96 13.86
N THR A 21 -5.21 11.63 13.86
CA THR A 21 -4.70 10.84 15.00
C THR A 21 -3.18 10.73 15.02
N ALA A 22 -2.50 10.99 13.89
CA ALA A 22 -1.06 10.91 13.74
C ALA A 22 -0.43 12.31 13.85
N ASN A 23 -0.04 12.72 15.05
CA ASN A 23 0.42 14.08 15.38
C ASN A 23 1.68 14.55 14.64
N HIS A 24 2.38 13.67 13.91
CA HIS A 24 3.62 13.98 13.19
C HIS A 24 3.41 14.27 11.71
N ILE A 25 2.15 14.23 11.20
CA ILE A 25 1.84 14.40 9.79
C ILE A 25 1.28 15.79 9.50
N ASP A 26 1.82 16.46 8.48
CA ASP A 26 1.31 17.76 8.02
C ASP A 26 0.04 17.59 7.17
N LEU A 27 -1.12 17.70 7.83
CA LEU A 27 -2.44 17.60 7.20
C LEU A 27 -2.63 18.60 6.04
N LYS A 28 -2.08 19.81 6.15
CA LYS A 28 -2.24 20.85 5.11
C LYS A 28 -1.52 20.43 3.83
N MET A 29 -0.30 19.94 3.95
CA MET A 29 0.48 19.46 2.80
C MET A 29 -0.13 18.20 2.20
N VAL A 30 -0.64 17.27 3.00
CA VAL A 30 -1.32 16.08 2.50
C VAL A 30 -2.61 16.44 1.76
N ASN A 31 -3.43 17.36 2.28
CA ASN A 31 -4.64 17.83 1.58
C ASN A 31 -4.31 18.50 0.24
N LYS A 32 -3.19 19.23 0.16
CA LYS A 32 -2.69 19.80 -1.10
C LYS A 32 -2.34 18.69 -2.09
N ALA A 33 -1.67 17.62 -1.64
CA ALA A 33 -1.32 16.46 -2.47
C ALA A 33 -2.56 15.67 -2.93
N VAL A 34 -3.57 15.52 -2.08
CA VAL A 34 -4.85 14.91 -2.44
C VAL A 34 -5.51 15.70 -3.58
N LYS A 35 -5.56 17.03 -3.47
CA LYS A 35 -6.13 17.86 -4.54
C LYS A 35 -5.35 17.71 -5.84
N PHE A 36 -4.02 17.83 -5.78
CA PHE A 36 -3.15 17.69 -6.94
C PHE A 36 -3.31 16.33 -7.63
N GLY A 37 -3.25 15.23 -6.85
CA GLY A 37 -3.38 13.87 -7.39
C GLY A 37 -4.77 13.61 -7.97
N LYS A 38 -5.84 14.14 -7.36
CA LYS A 38 -7.21 14.06 -7.90
C LYS A 38 -7.32 14.75 -9.24
N ASP A 39 -6.71 15.95 -9.40
CA ASP A 39 -6.70 16.71 -10.63
C ASP A 39 -5.84 16.02 -11.72
N ALA A 40 -4.67 15.47 -11.35
CA ALA A 40 -3.77 14.75 -12.27
C ALA A 40 -4.40 13.46 -12.85
N HIS A 41 -5.26 12.78 -12.10
CA HIS A 41 -5.95 11.56 -12.52
C HIS A 41 -7.40 11.80 -12.95
N GLN A 42 -7.78 13.03 -13.26
CA GLN A 42 -9.14 13.35 -13.66
C GLN A 42 -9.57 12.56 -14.90
N GLY A 43 -10.73 11.89 -14.82
CA GLY A 43 -11.30 11.09 -15.90
C GLY A 43 -10.64 9.72 -16.11
N GLN A 44 -9.70 9.33 -15.26
CA GLN A 44 -9.08 8.01 -15.30
C GLN A 44 -9.80 7.02 -14.38
N PHE A 45 -9.96 5.77 -14.85
CA PHE A 45 -10.65 4.72 -14.11
C PHE A 45 -9.81 3.44 -14.07
N ARG A 46 -9.91 2.72 -12.96
CA ARG A 46 -9.37 1.36 -12.82
C ARG A 46 -10.27 0.34 -13.53
N ARG A 47 -9.79 -0.89 -13.69
CA ARG A 47 -10.57 -1.96 -14.35
C ARG A 47 -11.79 -2.41 -13.58
N ASN A 48 -11.84 -2.19 -12.28
CA ASN A 48 -13.00 -2.46 -11.43
C ASN A 48 -14.08 -1.36 -11.51
N GLY A 49 -13.82 -0.27 -12.26
CA GLY A 49 -14.73 0.86 -12.43
C GLY A 49 -14.54 2.00 -11.43
N ASP A 50 -13.66 1.86 -10.45
CA ASP A 50 -13.32 2.92 -9.50
C ASP A 50 -12.48 4.01 -10.18
N PHE A 51 -12.52 5.25 -9.65
CA PHE A 51 -11.57 6.29 -10.03
C PHE A 51 -10.13 5.85 -9.76
N TYR A 52 -9.24 6.16 -10.69
CA TYR A 52 -7.84 5.74 -10.59
C TYR A 52 -7.19 6.23 -9.29
N PHE A 53 -7.45 7.47 -8.87
CA PHE A 53 -6.87 8.10 -7.69
C PHE A 53 -7.20 7.39 -6.35
N ILE A 54 -8.16 6.48 -6.32
CA ILE A 54 -8.43 5.62 -5.14
C ILE A 54 -7.18 4.81 -4.77
N HIS A 55 -6.43 4.33 -5.76
CA HIS A 55 -5.20 3.57 -5.55
C HIS A 55 -4.11 4.36 -4.79
N PRO A 56 -3.66 5.54 -5.26
CA PRO A 56 -2.73 6.36 -4.50
C PRO A 56 -3.20 6.69 -3.09
N VAL A 57 -4.51 6.92 -2.90
CA VAL A 57 -5.08 7.16 -1.57
C VAL A 57 -4.95 5.92 -0.67
N ARG A 58 -5.23 4.72 -1.17
CA ARG A 58 -5.08 3.47 -0.41
C ARG A 58 -3.62 3.18 -0.06
N VAL A 59 -2.68 3.46 -0.98
CA VAL A 59 -1.23 3.35 -0.71
C VAL A 59 -0.82 4.33 0.40
N ALA A 60 -1.31 5.56 0.37
CA ALA A 60 -1.05 6.56 1.41
C ALA A 60 -1.64 6.17 2.77
N ILE A 61 -2.84 5.59 2.80
CA ILE A 61 -3.45 5.04 4.04
C ILE A 61 -2.55 3.96 4.65
N LYS A 62 -2.05 3.03 3.84
CA LYS A 62 -1.10 2.01 4.30
C LYS A 62 0.19 2.64 4.82
N ALA A 63 0.72 3.67 4.15
CA ALA A 63 1.90 4.39 4.63
C ALA A 63 1.70 4.99 6.04
N ILE A 64 0.51 5.50 6.35
CA ILE A 64 0.16 5.96 7.70
C ILE A 64 0.10 4.80 8.70
N GLU A 65 -0.49 3.68 8.32
CA GLU A 65 -0.59 2.48 9.16
C GLU A 65 0.79 1.95 9.57
N TYR A 66 1.78 2.09 8.68
CA TYR A 66 3.20 1.80 8.97
C TYR A 66 3.95 2.98 9.63
N ASN A 67 3.24 4.02 10.10
CA ASN A 67 3.78 5.19 10.80
C ASN A 67 4.89 5.92 10.02
N LEU A 68 4.73 6.03 8.69
CA LEU A 68 5.68 6.70 7.82
C LEU A 68 5.49 8.23 7.85
N ASP A 69 6.51 8.97 7.41
CA ASP A 69 6.55 10.43 7.47
C ASP A 69 5.66 11.12 6.43
N THR A 70 5.41 12.42 6.64
CA THR A 70 4.63 13.27 5.72
C THR A 70 5.14 13.19 4.27
N THR A 71 6.45 13.18 4.07
CA THR A 71 7.08 13.12 2.75
C THR A 71 6.70 11.82 2.03
N THR A 72 6.76 10.69 2.72
CA THR A 72 6.40 9.38 2.19
C THR A 72 4.91 9.31 1.83
N ILE A 73 4.04 9.87 2.67
CA ILE A 73 2.59 9.90 2.43
C ILE A 73 2.27 10.74 1.20
N ILE A 74 2.86 11.94 1.07
CA ILE A 74 2.68 12.80 -0.11
C ILE A 74 3.22 12.10 -1.36
N THR A 75 4.41 11.49 -1.28
CA THR A 75 4.97 10.73 -2.39
C THR A 75 4.05 9.57 -2.80
N SER A 76 3.45 8.87 -1.84
CA SER A 76 2.46 7.81 -2.12
C SER A 76 1.22 8.32 -2.84
N LEU A 77 0.75 9.53 -2.54
CA LEU A 77 -0.38 10.16 -3.24
C LEU A 77 -0.04 10.57 -4.67
N LEU A 78 1.23 10.86 -4.97
CA LEU A 78 1.68 11.42 -6.24
C LEU A 78 2.47 10.43 -7.11
N HIS A 79 2.70 9.19 -6.64
CA HIS A 79 3.67 8.26 -7.24
C HIS A 79 3.39 7.88 -8.70
N ASP A 80 2.12 7.88 -9.11
CA ASP A 80 1.71 7.58 -10.48
C ASP A 80 1.43 8.85 -11.32
N ALA A 81 1.46 10.06 -10.72
CA ALA A 81 1.05 11.30 -11.40
C ALA A 81 1.90 11.61 -12.63
N ILE A 82 3.20 11.32 -12.60
CA ILE A 82 4.10 11.53 -13.74
C ILE A 82 3.92 10.42 -14.79
N GLU A 83 3.79 9.16 -14.38
CA GLU A 83 3.67 8.01 -15.27
C GLU A 83 2.38 8.07 -16.10
N ASP A 84 1.27 8.42 -15.46
CA ASP A 84 -0.06 8.41 -16.07
C ASP A 84 -0.44 9.72 -16.74
N SER A 85 0.43 10.75 -16.66
CA SER A 85 0.26 11.97 -17.43
C SER A 85 0.48 11.72 -18.93
N ASN A 86 -0.27 12.44 -19.76
CA ASN A 86 -0.03 12.42 -21.20
C ASN A 86 1.40 12.91 -21.50
N SER A 87 2.01 12.40 -22.56
CA SER A 87 3.40 12.76 -22.93
C SER A 87 3.60 14.25 -23.18
N SER A 88 2.54 14.98 -23.59
CA SER A 88 2.53 16.44 -23.74
C SER A 88 2.55 17.18 -22.39
N ASP A 89 1.98 16.59 -21.35
CA ASP A 89 1.76 17.24 -20.06
C ASP A 89 2.79 16.82 -19.00
N ARG A 90 3.57 15.78 -19.29
CA ARG A 90 4.53 15.19 -18.35
C ARG A 90 5.49 16.23 -17.75
N LYS A 91 6.10 17.08 -18.58
CA LYS A 91 7.01 18.13 -18.09
C LYS A 91 6.31 19.12 -17.17
N ASN A 92 5.09 19.49 -17.51
CA ASN A 92 4.29 20.41 -16.67
C ASN A 92 3.99 19.78 -15.31
N VAL A 93 3.68 18.49 -15.27
CA VAL A 93 3.42 17.74 -14.01
C VAL A 93 4.71 17.63 -13.18
N GLU A 94 5.85 17.33 -13.80
CA GLU A 94 7.16 17.26 -13.16
C GLU A 94 7.56 18.61 -12.53
N GLU A 95 7.42 19.72 -13.27
CA GLU A 95 7.67 21.08 -12.80
C GLU A 95 6.72 21.46 -11.65
N ALA A 96 5.42 21.20 -11.82
CA ALA A 96 4.42 21.45 -10.79
C ALA A 96 4.68 20.69 -9.49
N ILE A 97 5.05 19.41 -9.55
CA ILE A 97 5.41 18.63 -8.34
C ILE A 97 6.64 19.25 -7.68
N ARG A 98 7.65 19.64 -8.45
CA ARG A 98 8.87 20.26 -7.91
C ARG A 98 8.59 21.59 -7.23
N ASP A 99 7.78 22.44 -7.86
CA ASP A 99 7.47 23.78 -7.37
C ASP A 99 6.52 23.76 -6.17
N GLU A 100 5.55 22.84 -6.17
CA GLU A 100 4.52 22.79 -5.14
C GLU A 100 4.92 21.97 -3.91
N PHE A 101 5.70 20.91 -4.07
CA PHE A 101 6.05 19.96 -3.00
C PHE A 101 7.56 19.87 -2.72
N GLY A 102 8.37 20.54 -3.54
CA GLY A 102 9.82 20.61 -3.36
C GLY A 102 10.60 19.46 -3.98
N LYS A 103 11.92 19.65 -4.04
CA LYS A 103 12.84 18.74 -4.72
C LYS A 103 12.81 17.32 -4.16
N THR A 104 12.74 17.16 -2.85
CA THR A 104 12.78 15.83 -2.20
C THR A 104 11.60 14.95 -2.63
N ILE A 105 10.39 15.49 -2.62
CA ILE A 105 9.19 14.75 -3.04
C ILE A 105 9.26 14.47 -4.54
N PHE A 106 9.69 15.44 -5.35
CA PHE A 106 9.89 15.23 -6.77
C PHE A 106 10.89 14.10 -7.07
N ASP A 107 12.05 14.09 -6.43
CA ASP A 107 13.08 13.06 -6.62
C ASP A 107 12.56 11.65 -6.26
N LEU A 108 11.73 11.54 -5.21
CA LEU A 108 11.09 10.28 -4.83
C LEU A 108 10.04 9.81 -5.84
N VAL A 109 9.19 10.73 -6.32
CA VAL A 109 8.16 10.42 -7.34
C VAL A 109 8.83 10.02 -8.66
N ASP A 110 9.87 10.74 -9.09
CA ASP A 110 10.64 10.42 -10.29
C ASP A 110 11.31 9.02 -10.19
N ALA A 111 11.88 8.69 -9.03
CA ALA A 111 12.45 7.37 -8.77
C ALA A 111 11.40 6.24 -8.79
N LEU A 112 10.13 6.55 -8.47
CA LEU A 112 9.02 5.59 -8.53
C LEU A 112 8.45 5.44 -9.94
N THR A 113 8.63 6.45 -10.81
CA THR A 113 8.12 6.45 -12.18
C THR A 113 8.78 5.34 -13.00
N LYS A 114 7.97 4.47 -13.60
CA LYS A 114 8.46 3.34 -14.40
C LYS A 114 9.03 3.83 -15.72
N ASP A 115 10.23 3.38 -16.03
CA ASP A 115 10.75 3.48 -17.39
C ASP A 115 9.97 2.51 -18.28
N LYS A 116 9.18 3.05 -19.24
CA LYS A 116 8.27 2.24 -20.10
C LYS A 116 9.02 1.15 -20.88
N GLU A 117 10.33 1.32 -21.10
CA GLU A 117 11.15 0.37 -21.85
C GLU A 117 11.70 -0.80 -20.99
N ASN A 118 11.75 -0.69 -19.64
CA ASN A 118 12.41 -1.68 -18.79
C ASN A 118 11.73 -1.90 -17.43
N GLN A 119 10.53 -2.47 -17.42
CA GLN A 119 9.77 -2.74 -16.18
C GLN A 119 10.52 -3.62 -15.14
N ASN A 120 11.44 -4.48 -15.58
CA ASN A 120 12.24 -5.34 -14.69
C ASN A 120 13.51 -4.64 -14.16
N LEU A 121 13.95 -3.56 -14.80
CA LEU A 121 15.16 -2.83 -14.40
C LEU A 121 14.93 -1.93 -13.18
N THR A 122 13.68 -1.53 -12.90
CA THR A 122 13.39 -0.56 -11.83
C THR A 122 13.76 -1.11 -10.47
N LEU A 123 13.36 -2.35 -10.14
CA LEU A 123 13.73 -2.98 -8.86
C LEU A 123 15.20 -3.38 -8.82
N TYR A 124 15.77 -3.85 -9.93
CA TYR A 124 17.18 -4.19 -10.01
C TYR A 124 18.08 -2.94 -9.90
N LYS A 125 17.69 -1.82 -10.52
CA LYS A 125 18.34 -0.52 -10.35
C LYS A 125 18.21 -0.02 -8.91
N ILE A 126 17.06 -0.24 -8.28
CA ILE A 126 16.81 0.07 -6.87
C ILE A 126 17.88 -0.60 -5.98
N PHE A 127 18.24 -1.85 -6.22
CA PHE A 127 19.25 -2.57 -5.44
C PHE A 127 20.70 -2.26 -5.81
N GLN A 128 20.98 -1.95 -7.08
CA GLN A 128 22.37 -1.72 -7.52
C GLN A 128 22.90 -0.29 -7.29
N ILE A 129 22.01 0.69 -7.23
CA ILE A 129 22.41 2.09 -7.04
C ILE A 129 22.45 2.41 -5.54
N GLY A 130 23.29 1.82 -4.74
CA GLY A 130 23.48 1.96 -3.28
C GLY A 130 23.19 3.32 -2.59
N ASN A 131 22.47 4.21 -3.23
CA ASN A 131 22.03 5.54 -2.80
C ASN A 131 20.51 5.76 -2.93
N ILE A 132 19.68 4.71 -3.03
CA ILE A 132 18.24 4.89 -3.11
C ILE A 132 17.66 5.12 -1.73
N ASP A 133 16.85 6.15 -1.64
CA ASP A 133 16.06 6.43 -0.46
C ASP A 133 15.14 5.24 -0.14
N PHE A 134 15.25 4.71 1.07
CA PHE A 134 14.48 3.54 1.54
C PHE A 134 12.95 3.72 1.38
N ARG A 135 12.47 4.97 1.42
CA ARG A 135 11.07 5.31 1.21
C ARG A 135 10.55 4.86 -0.16
N VAL A 136 11.38 4.89 -1.21
CA VAL A 136 11.03 4.40 -2.56
C VAL A 136 10.70 2.90 -2.51
N ILE A 137 11.52 2.11 -1.77
CA ILE A 137 11.30 0.67 -1.63
C ILE A 137 9.99 0.41 -0.86
N LEU A 138 9.77 1.11 0.24
CA LEU A 138 8.54 0.99 1.03
C LEU A 138 7.30 1.29 0.19
N ILE A 139 7.29 2.42 -0.53
CA ILE A 139 6.14 2.78 -1.38
C ILE A 139 5.91 1.73 -2.47
N LYS A 140 6.97 1.18 -3.10
CA LYS A 140 6.83 0.10 -4.10
C LYS A 140 6.24 -1.18 -3.50
N LEU A 141 6.57 -1.52 -2.27
CA LEU A 141 5.97 -2.67 -1.58
C LEU A 141 4.48 -2.42 -1.27
N LEU A 142 4.13 -1.23 -0.78
CA LEU A 142 2.75 -0.84 -0.48
C LEU A 142 1.90 -0.73 -1.77
N ASP A 143 2.46 -0.16 -2.84
CA ASP A 143 1.85 -0.14 -4.18
C ASP A 143 1.56 -1.56 -4.67
N ARG A 144 2.52 -2.49 -4.54
CA ARG A 144 2.33 -3.89 -4.90
C ARG A 144 1.21 -4.53 -4.10
N LEU A 145 1.13 -4.32 -2.79
CA LEU A 145 0.05 -4.83 -1.94
C LEU A 145 -1.31 -4.33 -2.39
N ASP A 146 -1.43 -3.03 -2.71
CA ASP A 146 -2.71 -2.49 -3.19
C ASP A 146 -3.09 -3.05 -4.57
N ASN A 147 -2.12 -3.17 -5.48
CA ASN A 147 -2.35 -3.76 -6.80
C ASN A 147 -2.78 -5.23 -6.76
N LEU A 148 -2.35 -6.00 -5.76
CA LEU A 148 -2.78 -7.38 -5.56
C LEU A 148 -4.25 -7.49 -5.16
N SER A 149 -4.81 -6.50 -4.45
CA SER A 149 -6.23 -6.50 -4.06
C SER A 149 -7.18 -6.46 -5.26
N ASP A 150 -6.75 -5.85 -6.37
CA ASP A 150 -7.52 -5.76 -7.61
C ASP A 150 -7.16 -6.86 -8.64
N LEU A 151 -6.35 -7.84 -8.24
CA LEU A 151 -5.83 -8.87 -9.14
C LEU A 151 -6.94 -9.73 -9.79
N ALA A 152 -8.06 -9.92 -9.09
CA ALA A 152 -9.20 -10.70 -9.57
C ALA A 152 -9.82 -10.15 -10.87
N TYR A 153 -9.69 -8.85 -11.14
CA TYR A 153 -10.20 -8.19 -12.35
C TYR A 153 -9.29 -8.38 -13.58
N LEU A 154 -8.17 -9.08 -13.43
CA LEU A 154 -7.24 -9.36 -14.53
C LEU A 154 -7.46 -10.77 -15.10
N PRO A 155 -7.10 -11.00 -16.39
CA PRO A 155 -7.07 -12.35 -16.96
C PRO A 155 -6.12 -13.28 -16.17
N ARG A 156 -6.50 -14.56 -16.00
CA ARG A 156 -5.75 -15.59 -15.25
C ARG A 156 -4.26 -15.62 -15.56
N ARG A 157 -3.89 -15.50 -16.85
CA ARG A 157 -2.47 -15.47 -17.28
C ARG A 157 -1.71 -14.29 -16.66
N LYS A 158 -2.34 -13.11 -16.59
CA LYS A 158 -1.78 -11.92 -15.96
C LYS A 158 -1.68 -12.08 -14.45
N GLN A 159 -2.76 -12.59 -13.82
CA GLN A 159 -2.75 -12.86 -12.37
C GLN A 159 -1.55 -13.74 -11.99
N ARG A 160 -1.38 -14.89 -12.69
CA ARG A 160 -0.27 -15.80 -12.44
C ARG A 160 1.10 -15.13 -12.60
N ARG A 161 1.30 -14.35 -13.67
CA ARG A 161 2.57 -13.64 -13.90
C ARG A 161 2.87 -12.67 -12.75
N ILE A 162 1.88 -11.87 -12.33
CA ILE A 162 2.03 -10.90 -11.23
C ILE A 162 2.33 -11.62 -9.92
N CYS A 163 1.64 -12.73 -9.61
CA CYS A 163 1.93 -13.52 -8.41
C CYS A 163 3.35 -14.10 -8.40
N LEU A 164 3.82 -14.64 -9.52
CA LEU A 164 5.18 -15.19 -9.62
C LEU A 164 6.24 -14.09 -9.48
N GLU A 165 6.03 -12.93 -10.09
CA GLU A 165 6.89 -11.76 -9.94
C GLU A 165 6.88 -11.27 -8.48
N THR A 166 5.69 -11.22 -7.85
CA THR A 166 5.58 -10.82 -6.43
C THR A 166 6.33 -11.78 -5.53
N ALA A 167 6.18 -13.10 -5.72
CA ALA A 167 6.89 -14.11 -4.94
C ALA A 167 8.40 -14.06 -5.10
N GLY A 168 8.89 -13.88 -6.34
CA GLY A 168 10.32 -13.95 -6.62
C GLY A 168 11.09 -12.65 -6.40
N ILE A 169 10.40 -11.50 -6.24
CA ILE A 169 11.05 -10.20 -6.11
C ILE A 169 10.57 -9.47 -4.84
N TYR A 170 9.28 -9.17 -4.73
CA TYR A 170 8.77 -8.30 -3.67
C TYR A 170 8.79 -8.98 -2.31
N VAL A 171 8.46 -10.27 -2.25
CA VAL A 171 8.57 -11.08 -1.02
C VAL A 171 10.01 -11.15 -0.55
N GLU A 172 10.96 -11.43 -1.46
CA GLU A 172 12.39 -11.53 -1.12
C GLU A 172 12.94 -10.17 -0.61
N ILE A 173 12.47 -9.05 -1.19
CA ILE A 173 12.82 -7.71 -0.72
C ILE A 173 12.29 -7.47 0.69
N ALA A 174 10.99 -7.73 0.92
CA ALA A 174 10.36 -7.52 2.22
C ALA A 174 11.03 -8.37 3.30
N GLN A 175 11.35 -9.64 2.98
CA GLN A 175 12.08 -10.55 3.86
C GLN A 175 13.49 -10.05 4.18
N GLY A 176 14.24 -9.66 3.14
CA GLY A 176 15.62 -9.16 3.31
C GLY A 176 15.72 -7.88 4.13
N LEU A 177 14.64 -7.09 4.15
CA LEU A 177 14.53 -5.87 4.95
C LEU A 177 13.90 -6.09 6.33
N GLY A 178 13.48 -7.32 6.66
CA GLY A 178 12.81 -7.64 7.92
C GLY A 178 11.41 -7.05 8.06
N LEU A 179 10.73 -6.72 6.94
CA LEU A 179 9.39 -6.16 6.89
C LEU A 179 8.35 -7.29 6.96
N LEU A 180 8.32 -8.00 8.09
CA LEU A 180 7.58 -9.26 8.28
C LEU A 180 6.10 -9.14 7.93
N GLU A 181 5.44 -8.08 8.37
CA GLU A 181 4.01 -7.91 8.12
C GLU A 181 3.69 -7.71 6.62
N ILE A 182 4.53 -6.96 5.90
CA ILE A 182 4.41 -6.78 4.44
C ILE A 182 4.70 -8.11 3.73
N GLU A 183 5.75 -8.83 4.16
CA GLU A 183 6.10 -10.14 3.62
C GLU A 183 4.94 -11.13 3.76
N GLU A 184 4.36 -11.25 4.97
CA GLU A 184 3.22 -12.13 5.24
C GLU A 184 2.03 -11.80 4.35
N GLN A 185 1.65 -10.53 4.24
CA GLN A 185 0.56 -10.09 3.37
C GLN A 185 0.84 -10.43 1.89
N LEU A 186 2.05 -10.17 1.40
CA LEU A 186 2.43 -10.50 0.02
C LEU A 186 2.36 -12.01 -0.23
N ARG A 187 2.87 -12.84 0.68
CA ARG A 187 2.83 -14.31 0.58
C ARG A 187 1.39 -14.84 0.61
N ASP A 188 0.54 -14.29 1.47
CA ASP A 188 -0.86 -14.69 1.57
C ASP A 188 -1.63 -14.41 0.29
N PHE A 189 -1.52 -13.19 -0.27
CA PHE A 189 -2.10 -12.86 -1.56
C PHE A 189 -1.61 -13.76 -2.69
N VAL A 190 -0.31 -14.02 -2.76
CA VAL A 190 0.27 -14.92 -3.76
C VAL A 190 -0.29 -16.33 -3.61
N PHE A 191 -0.34 -16.86 -2.39
CA PHE A 191 -0.86 -18.20 -2.11
C PHE A 191 -2.34 -18.33 -2.47
N GLN A 192 -3.16 -17.36 -2.08
CA GLN A 192 -4.58 -17.31 -2.41
C GLN A 192 -4.84 -17.38 -3.93
N HIS A 193 -4.05 -16.66 -4.72
CA HIS A 193 -4.27 -16.58 -6.16
C HIS A 193 -3.62 -17.72 -6.96
N LEU A 194 -2.47 -18.24 -6.53
CA LEU A 194 -1.82 -19.36 -7.19
C LEU A 194 -2.45 -20.71 -6.84
N TYR A 195 -2.94 -20.86 -5.61
CA TYR A 195 -3.46 -22.10 -5.07
C TYR A 195 -4.83 -21.95 -4.38
N PRO A 196 -5.85 -21.41 -5.05
CA PRO A 196 -7.12 -21.02 -4.43
C PRO A 196 -7.82 -22.16 -3.69
N THR A 197 -7.81 -23.37 -4.25
CA THR A 197 -8.44 -24.53 -3.60
C THR A 197 -7.72 -24.94 -2.31
N ARG A 198 -6.38 -24.89 -2.29
CA ARG A 198 -5.60 -25.19 -1.08
C ARG A 198 -5.80 -24.09 -0.03
N TYR A 199 -5.75 -22.82 -0.46
CA TYR A 199 -6.00 -21.68 0.40
C TYR A 199 -7.36 -21.79 1.10
N GLN A 200 -8.44 -22.02 0.34
CA GLN A 200 -9.78 -22.14 0.90
C GLN A 200 -9.92 -23.30 1.88
N ARG A 201 -9.29 -24.44 1.59
CA ARG A 201 -9.28 -25.58 2.51
C ARG A 201 -8.62 -25.23 3.83
N ILE A 202 -7.41 -24.64 3.80
CA ILE A 202 -6.67 -24.24 4.99
C ILE A 202 -7.45 -23.16 5.76
N ALA A 203 -8.00 -22.16 5.06
CA ALA A 203 -8.81 -21.10 5.67
C ALA A 203 -10.01 -21.66 6.43
N ASN A 204 -10.72 -22.64 5.85
CA ASN A 204 -11.86 -23.29 6.52
C ASN A 204 -11.42 -24.12 7.74
N GLU A 205 -10.31 -24.85 7.66
CA GLU A 205 -9.76 -25.62 8.79
C GLU A 205 -9.32 -24.67 9.94
N LEU A 206 -8.66 -23.55 9.61
CA LEU A 206 -8.27 -22.54 10.59
C LEU A 206 -9.48 -21.87 11.26
N GLU A 207 -10.53 -21.57 10.51
CA GLU A 207 -11.75 -20.98 11.06
C GLU A 207 -12.45 -21.92 12.04
N GLN A 208 -12.54 -23.20 11.70
CA GLN A 208 -13.05 -24.22 12.62
C GLN A 208 -12.21 -24.36 13.90
N PHE A 209 -10.88 -24.27 13.74
CA PHE A 209 -9.95 -24.31 14.87
C PHE A 209 -10.09 -23.08 15.77
N ARG A 210 -10.22 -21.88 15.17
CA ARG A 210 -10.44 -20.62 15.89
C ARG A 210 -11.74 -20.65 16.68
N SER A 211 -12.86 -21.01 16.03
CA SER A 211 -14.18 -21.05 16.67
C SER A 211 -14.23 -22.06 17.84
N SER A 212 -13.51 -23.18 17.74
CA SER A 212 -13.46 -24.16 18.84
C SER A 212 -12.63 -23.72 20.05
N ARG A 213 -11.77 -22.71 19.90
CA ARG A 213 -10.82 -22.25 20.94
C ARG A 213 -10.99 -20.80 21.36
N SER A 214 -11.93 -20.05 20.76
CA SER A 214 -12.12 -18.61 21.04
C SER A 214 -12.31 -18.33 22.52
N LEU A 215 -13.15 -19.10 23.22
CA LEU A 215 -13.41 -18.95 24.65
C LEU A 215 -12.15 -19.16 25.52
N ALA A 216 -11.30 -20.12 25.15
CA ALA A 216 -10.05 -20.37 25.88
C ALA A 216 -9.05 -19.22 25.69
N ILE A 217 -8.97 -18.66 24.47
CA ILE A 217 -8.10 -17.54 24.13
C ILE A 217 -8.58 -16.25 24.79
N GLU A 218 -9.89 -15.98 24.76
CA GLU A 218 -10.50 -14.85 25.47
C GLU A 218 -10.17 -14.90 26.96
N GLY A 219 -10.29 -16.07 27.61
CA GLY A 219 -9.91 -16.24 29.02
C GLY A 219 -8.43 -16.00 29.29
N ILE A 220 -7.54 -16.40 28.38
CA ILE A 220 -6.10 -16.09 28.48
C ILE A 220 -5.84 -14.58 28.31
N VAL A 221 -6.45 -13.94 27.34
CA VAL A 221 -6.32 -12.48 27.09
C VAL A 221 -6.83 -11.70 28.30
N GLU A 222 -7.97 -12.05 28.87
CA GLU A 222 -8.50 -11.43 30.08
C GLU A 222 -7.58 -11.61 31.28
N SER A 223 -7.05 -12.82 31.47
CA SER A 223 -6.09 -13.08 32.53
C SER A 223 -4.80 -12.28 32.38
N LEU A 224 -4.29 -12.15 31.16
CA LEU A 224 -3.12 -11.30 30.87
C LEU A 224 -3.41 -9.84 31.15
N LYS A 225 -4.54 -9.31 30.69
CA LYS A 225 -4.95 -7.92 30.97
C LYS A 225 -5.08 -7.63 32.44
N ALA A 226 -5.62 -8.56 33.23
CA ALA A 226 -5.77 -8.40 34.66
C ALA A 226 -4.43 -8.40 35.45
N ASN A 227 -3.37 -8.96 34.87
CA ASN A 227 -2.06 -9.10 35.52
C ASN A 227 -0.98 -8.15 34.98
N ILE A 228 -1.27 -7.37 33.95
CA ILE A 228 -0.34 -6.38 33.37
C ILE A 228 -0.79 -4.98 33.84
N PRO A 229 0.11 -4.17 34.40
CA PRO A 229 -0.21 -2.78 34.77
C PRO A 229 -0.67 -1.96 33.57
N ASP A 230 -1.70 -1.13 33.72
CA ASP A 230 -2.32 -0.34 32.66
C ASP A 230 -1.32 0.52 31.86
N ASN A 231 -0.27 1.02 32.52
CA ASN A 231 0.78 1.81 31.90
C ASN A 231 1.74 0.99 30.98
N LEU A 232 1.67 -0.33 31.03
CA LEU A 232 2.44 -1.25 30.17
C LEU A 232 1.56 -1.92 29.10
N LEU A 233 0.25 -1.73 29.17
CA LEU A 233 -0.73 -2.36 28.29
C LEU A 233 -0.91 -1.51 27.01
N LEU A 234 -0.07 -1.74 25.99
CA LEU A 234 -0.20 -1.08 24.69
C LEU A 234 -1.30 -1.75 23.86
N SER A 235 -1.22 -3.05 23.64
CA SER A 235 -2.25 -3.88 23.03
C SER A 235 -1.95 -5.35 23.26
N ILE A 236 -2.98 -6.19 23.42
CA ILE A 236 -2.84 -7.65 23.35
C ILE A 236 -3.66 -8.10 22.15
N ASP A 237 -2.96 -8.52 21.10
CA ASP A 237 -3.55 -9.08 19.89
C ASP A 237 -3.23 -10.56 19.79
N PRO A 238 -4.23 -11.47 19.90
CA PRO A 238 -4.01 -12.90 19.77
C PRO A 238 -3.69 -13.24 18.32
N ARG A 239 -2.42 -13.41 18.00
CA ARG A 239 -2.01 -13.95 16.70
C ARG A 239 -2.06 -15.47 16.74
N PHE A 240 -2.86 -16.04 15.87
CA PHE A 240 -2.82 -17.47 15.58
C PHE A 240 -1.74 -17.72 14.53
N ILE A 241 -0.73 -18.45 14.91
CA ILE A 241 0.33 -18.95 14.01
C ILE A 241 -0.25 -20.04 13.10
#